data_b268131e16fc3a77904b64e2f55bb7a1
#
_entry.id   b268131e16fc3a77904b64e2f55bb7a1
#
_cell.length_a   1.000
_cell.length_b   1.000
_cell.length_c   1.000
_cell.angle_alpha   90.00
_cell.angle_beta   90.00
_cell.angle_gamma   90.00
#
_symmetry.space_group_name_H-M   'P 1'
#
loop_
_entity.id
_entity.type
_entity.pdbx_description
1 polymer ?
#
loop_
_entity_poly.entity_id
_entity_poly.type
_entity_poly.pdbx_seq_one_letter_code
_entity_poly.pdbx_strand_id
1 'polypeptide(L)'
;MDSEKKWGCIGYALLALITWGLTQGFKVVCIIIGILIAILIAFIFISNLSTKRLIKKFKHQKDIYPNAYSFFRKELRIFQSENNLTKQDINKFLSFPKVEWEKREKLELERIQREKQVSTEYNMIKANYSDGLTCWQKEHPSANKSIIISNITEIIDFDRRQKEFLSTEEWEKAQIAFSKLCRSKKSTTPHSGCYFYNMN
;
A
#
# COMPACT_ATOMS: atom_id res chain seq x y z
N MET A 1 49.77 4.03 -84.84
CA MET A 1 49.13 2.93 -84.05
C MET A 1 49.42 3.03 -82.56
N ASP A 2 49.43 4.24 -81.91
CA ASP A 2 49.84 4.41 -80.49
C ASP A 2 48.91 5.30 -79.64
N SER A 3 47.87 5.89 -80.20
CA SER A 3 46.95 6.72 -79.39
C SER A 3 45.85 5.97 -78.69
N GLU A 4 45.35 4.89 -79.28
CA GLU A 4 44.28 4.08 -78.70
C GLU A 4 44.73 3.35 -77.41
N LYS A 5 45.97 2.84 -77.38
CA LYS A 5 46.52 2.23 -76.20
C LYS A 5 46.70 3.16 -75.03
N LYS A 6 47.01 4.45 -75.28
CA LYS A 6 47.16 5.44 -74.23
C LYS A 6 45.83 5.81 -73.57
N TRP A 7 44.75 5.87 -74.32
CA TRP A 7 43.43 6.14 -73.80
C TRP A 7 42.87 4.98 -72.94
N GLY A 8 43.18 3.75 -73.32
CA GLY A 8 42.83 2.57 -72.48
C GLY A 8 43.47 2.59 -71.08
N CYS A 9 44.77 2.93 -71.01
CA CYS A 9 45.46 3.01 -69.72
C CYS A 9 44.91 4.12 -68.78
N ILE A 10 44.58 5.31 -69.40
CA ILE A 10 43.99 6.41 -68.65
C ILE A 10 42.59 6.03 -68.12
N GLY A 11 41.79 5.35 -68.93
CA GLY A 11 40.49 4.86 -68.53
C GLY A 11 40.55 3.85 -67.37
N TYR A 12 41.49 2.90 -67.41
CA TYR A 12 41.70 1.97 -66.30
C TYR A 12 42.22 2.63 -65.02
N ALA A 13 43.11 3.61 -65.16
CA ALA A 13 43.61 4.39 -64.02
C ALA A 13 42.48 5.22 -63.35
N LEU A 14 41.62 5.84 -64.14
CA LEU A 14 40.44 6.58 -63.66
C LEU A 14 39.44 5.64 -62.97
N LEU A 15 39.12 4.49 -63.59
CA LEU A 15 38.27 3.47 -63.01
C LEU A 15 38.86 2.95 -61.68
N ALA A 16 40.15 2.70 -61.64
CA ALA A 16 40.83 2.25 -60.40
C ALA A 16 40.79 3.30 -59.31
N LEU A 17 40.97 4.59 -59.66
CA LEU A 17 40.84 5.68 -58.70
C LEU A 17 39.42 5.89 -58.20
N ILE A 18 38.41 5.76 -59.07
CA ILE A 18 37.00 5.82 -58.68
C ILE A 18 36.63 4.63 -57.77
N THR A 19 37.02 3.41 -58.14
CA THR A 19 36.73 2.23 -57.31
C THR A 19 37.47 2.30 -55.96
N TRP A 20 38.72 2.77 -55.95
CA TRP A 20 39.48 2.98 -54.73
C TRP A 20 38.85 4.06 -53.85
N GLY A 21 38.41 5.20 -54.42
CA GLY A 21 37.71 6.26 -53.72
C GLY A 21 36.37 5.79 -53.15
N LEU A 22 35.58 5.03 -53.93
CA LEU A 22 34.34 4.43 -53.43
C LEU A 22 34.58 3.43 -52.32
N THR A 23 35.61 2.58 -52.44
CA THR A 23 35.94 1.58 -51.38
C THR A 23 36.45 2.23 -50.11
N GLN A 24 37.22 3.34 -50.19
CA GLN A 24 37.65 4.08 -49.02
C GLN A 24 36.48 4.85 -48.39
N GLY A 25 35.61 5.45 -49.19
CA GLY A 25 34.37 6.09 -48.73
C GLY A 25 33.47 5.09 -48.03
N PHE A 26 33.29 3.87 -48.58
CA PHE A 26 32.54 2.80 -48.00
C PHE A 26 33.12 2.32 -46.65
N LYS A 27 34.44 2.17 -46.55
CA LYS A 27 35.11 1.82 -45.28
C LYS A 27 34.89 2.88 -44.21
N VAL A 28 34.98 4.15 -44.54
CA VAL A 28 34.73 5.25 -43.60
C VAL A 28 33.29 5.22 -43.10
N VAL A 29 32.34 5.02 -44.00
CA VAL A 29 30.91 4.89 -43.66
C VAL A 29 30.68 3.67 -42.71
N CYS A 30 31.27 2.52 -43.02
CA CYS A 30 31.19 1.33 -42.16
C CYS A 30 31.79 1.58 -40.77
N ILE A 31 32.89 2.31 -40.67
CA ILE A 31 33.51 2.66 -39.36
C ILE A 31 32.58 3.59 -38.57
N ILE A 32 32.01 4.60 -39.22
CA ILE A 32 31.06 5.53 -38.57
C ILE A 32 29.82 4.78 -38.05
N ILE A 33 29.23 3.91 -38.88
CA ILE A 33 28.09 3.08 -38.48
C ILE A 33 28.48 2.17 -37.32
N GLY A 34 29.65 1.52 -37.35
CA GLY A 34 30.16 0.68 -36.28
C GLY A 34 30.31 1.45 -34.95
N ILE A 35 30.84 2.67 -35.00
CA ILE A 35 30.95 3.54 -33.82
C ILE A 35 29.55 3.89 -33.27
N LEU A 36 28.62 4.29 -34.15
CA LEU A 36 27.25 4.61 -33.75
C LEU A 36 26.55 3.42 -33.07
N ILE A 37 26.68 2.24 -33.64
CA ILE A 37 26.14 0.99 -33.05
C ILE A 37 26.78 0.73 -31.69
N ALA A 38 28.09 0.86 -31.53
CA ALA A 38 28.80 0.67 -30.28
C ALA A 38 28.34 1.65 -29.21
N ILE A 39 28.15 2.94 -29.57
CA ILE A 39 27.59 3.96 -28.67
C ILE A 39 26.18 3.59 -28.24
N LEU A 40 25.34 3.13 -29.16
CA LEU A 40 23.95 2.75 -28.90
C LEU A 40 23.88 1.55 -27.95
N ILE A 41 24.73 0.53 -28.16
CA ILE A 41 24.84 -0.63 -27.26
C ILE A 41 25.33 -0.20 -25.88
N ALA A 42 26.33 0.67 -25.80
CA ALA A 42 26.85 1.19 -24.53
C ALA A 42 25.76 1.97 -23.79
N PHE A 43 24.98 2.80 -24.48
CA PHE A 43 23.87 3.55 -23.90
C PHE A 43 22.77 2.64 -23.32
N ILE A 44 22.38 1.61 -24.08
CA ILE A 44 21.40 0.60 -23.62
C ILE A 44 21.94 -0.13 -22.37
N PHE A 45 23.20 -0.52 -22.38
CA PHE A 45 23.83 -1.22 -21.27
C PHE A 45 23.89 -0.35 -20.00
N ILE A 46 24.31 0.92 -20.12
CA ILE A 46 24.35 1.87 -19.01
C ILE A 46 22.94 2.13 -18.46
N SER A 47 21.94 2.29 -19.36
CA SER A 47 20.53 2.47 -18.97
C SER A 47 19.99 1.28 -18.18
N ASN A 48 20.30 0.05 -18.61
CA ASN A 48 19.89 -1.17 -17.93
C ASN A 48 20.57 -1.33 -16.55
N LEU A 49 21.88 -1.01 -16.45
CA LEU A 49 22.59 -1.01 -15.18
C LEU A 49 22.03 0.00 -14.19
N SER A 50 21.76 1.22 -14.67
CA SER A 50 21.12 2.27 -13.86
C SER A 50 19.76 1.81 -13.32
N THR A 51 18.92 1.21 -14.17
CA THR A 51 17.60 0.70 -13.79
C THR A 51 17.70 -0.41 -12.75
N LYS A 52 18.61 -1.37 -12.93
CA LYS A 52 18.85 -2.45 -11.96
C LYS A 52 19.29 -1.91 -10.58
N ARG A 53 20.18 -0.91 -10.54
CA ARG A 53 20.62 -0.27 -9.30
C ARG A 53 19.46 0.45 -8.59
N LEU A 54 18.59 1.11 -9.36
CA LEU A 54 17.43 1.83 -8.88
C LEU A 54 16.41 0.88 -8.24
N ILE A 55 16.10 -0.22 -8.92
CA ILE A 55 15.22 -1.28 -8.41
C ILE A 55 15.81 -1.91 -7.12
N LYS A 56 17.13 -2.16 -7.09
CA LYS A 56 17.79 -2.72 -5.90
C LYS A 56 17.69 -1.77 -4.70
N LYS A 57 17.93 -0.47 -4.90
CA LYS A 57 17.76 0.54 -3.84
C LYS A 57 16.31 0.59 -3.32
N PHE A 58 15.35 0.60 -4.23
CA PHE A 58 13.94 0.60 -3.87
C PHE A 58 13.54 -0.63 -3.05
N LYS A 59 13.89 -1.83 -3.52
CA LYS A 59 13.62 -3.07 -2.78
C LYS A 59 14.22 -3.03 -1.38
N HIS A 60 15.46 -2.61 -1.26
CA HIS A 60 16.13 -2.48 0.03
C HIS A 60 15.41 -1.52 0.99
N GLN A 61 14.97 -0.34 0.50
CA GLN A 61 14.17 0.59 1.32
C GLN A 61 12.83 0.01 1.73
N LYS A 62 12.12 -0.63 0.80
CA LYS A 62 10.85 -1.28 1.08
C LYS A 62 10.98 -2.39 2.14
N ASP A 63 12.04 -3.21 2.05
CA ASP A 63 12.27 -4.33 2.98
C ASP A 63 12.60 -3.81 4.39
N ILE A 64 13.30 -2.68 4.50
CA ILE A 64 13.62 -2.06 5.80
C ILE A 64 12.42 -1.32 6.39
N TYR A 65 11.60 -0.66 5.55
CA TYR A 65 10.50 0.21 5.98
C TYR A 65 9.14 -0.20 5.39
N PRO A 66 8.60 -1.37 5.74
CA PRO A 66 7.40 -1.92 5.11
C PRO A 66 6.13 -1.11 5.40
N ASN A 67 6.03 -0.50 6.60
CA ASN A 67 4.87 0.30 6.98
C ASN A 67 4.88 1.67 6.29
N ALA A 68 6.05 2.33 6.24
CA ALA A 68 6.24 3.56 5.48
C ALA A 68 5.99 3.33 3.98
N TYR A 69 6.42 2.19 3.42
CA TYR A 69 6.12 1.83 2.04
C TYR A 69 4.62 1.77 1.78
N SER A 70 3.87 1.12 2.67
CA SER A 70 2.41 1.01 2.55
C SER A 70 1.74 2.38 2.62
N PHE A 71 2.24 3.28 3.47
CA PHE A 71 1.78 4.65 3.57
C PHE A 71 2.09 5.45 2.29
N PHE A 72 3.34 5.50 1.84
CA PHE A 72 3.73 6.24 0.62
C PHE A 72 3.02 5.72 -0.62
N ARG A 73 2.76 4.43 -0.70
CA ARG A 73 1.98 3.84 -1.80
C ARG A 73 0.57 4.45 -1.89
N LYS A 74 -0.10 4.63 -0.75
CA LYS A 74 -1.42 5.28 -0.67
C LYS A 74 -1.32 6.76 -1.00
N GLU A 75 -0.33 7.45 -0.45
CA GLU A 75 -0.10 8.89 -0.69
C GLU A 75 0.16 9.19 -2.17
N LEU A 76 1.01 8.40 -2.81
CA LEU A 76 1.32 8.50 -4.23
C LEU A 76 0.19 7.99 -5.15
N ARG A 77 -0.88 7.43 -4.58
CA ARG A 77 -2.00 6.82 -5.30
C ARG A 77 -1.57 5.75 -6.30
N ILE A 78 -0.58 4.94 -5.92
CA ILE A 78 -0.06 3.87 -6.76
C ILE A 78 -0.84 2.59 -6.44
N PHE A 79 -1.78 2.22 -7.33
CA PHE A 79 -2.66 1.06 -7.16
C PHE A 79 -2.16 -0.20 -7.90
N GLN A 80 -1.15 -0.05 -8.77
CA GLN A 80 -0.59 -1.15 -9.54
C GLN A 80 0.07 -2.18 -8.62
N SER A 81 0.08 -3.47 -9.06
CA SER A 81 0.80 -4.50 -8.31
C SER A 81 2.31 -4.20 -8.26
N GLU A 82 3.00 -4.70 -7.25
CA GLU A 82 4.43 -4.45 -7.06
C GLU A 82 5.29 -4.89 -8.25
N ASN A 83 4.86 -5.95 -8.94
CA ASN A 83 5.57 -6.47 -10.11
C ASN A 83 5.44 -5.56 -11.35
N ASN A 84 4.46 -4.66 -11.34
CA ASN A 84 4.15 -3.77 -12.46
C ASN A 84 4.56 -2.32 -12.21
N LEU A 85 5.36 -2.05 -11.15
CA LEU A 85 5.85 -0.71 -10.87
C LEU A 85 6.77 -0.22 -12.00
N THR A 86 6.42 0.94 -12.55
CA THR A 86 7.24 1.59 -13.57
C THR A 86 8.49 2.22 -12.96
N LYS A 87 9.48 2.52 -13.79
CA LYS A 87 10.66 3.29 -13.36
C LYS A 87 10.28 4.66 -12.78
N GLN A 88 9.21 5.27 -13.29
CA GLN A 88 8.70 6.55 -12.78
C GLN A 88 8.12 6.40 -11.37
N ASP A 89 7.37 5.32 -11.10
CA ASP A 89 6.82 5.07 -9.78
C ASP A 89 7.92 4.82 -8.76
N ILE A 90 8.93 4.02 -9.12
CA ILE A 90 10.10 3.77 -8.27
C ILE A 90 10.83 5.09 -7.95
N ASN A 91 11.00 5.97 -8.93
CA ASN A 91 11.61 7.28 -8.71
C ASN A 91 10.79 8.16 -7.76
N LYS A 92 9.45 8.12 -7.81
CA LYS A 92 8.59 8.83 -6.85
C LYS A 92 8.83 8.36 -5.42
N PHE A 93 8.92 7.04 -5.19
CA PHE A 93 9.27 6.50 -3.88
C PHE A 93 10.66 6.94 -3.42
N LEU A 94 11.66 6.87 -4.31
CA LEU A 94 13.04 7.24 -4.00
C LEU A 94 13.27 8.75 -3.92
N SER A 95 12.29 9.58 -4.28
CA SER A 95 12.36 11.03 -4.07
C SER A 95 12.27 11.41 -2.60
N PHE A 96 11.65 10.56 -1.76
CA PHE A 96 11.63 10.78 -0.33
C PHE A 96 13.02 10.47 0.28
N PRO A 97 13.59 11.39 1.08
CA PRO A 97 14.86 11.16 1.74
C PRO A 97 14.76 10.01 2.77
N LYS A 98 15.87 9.36 3.05
CA LYS A 98 15.93 8.23 4.00
C LYS A 98 15.33 8.60 5.37
N VAL A 99 15.61 9.79 5.85
CA VAL A 99 15.08 10.32 7.13
C VAL A 99 13.55 10.33 7.15
N GLU A 100 12.90 10.64 6.02
CA GLU A 100 11.44 10.65 5.95
C GLU A 100 10.87 9.22 5.99
N TRP A 101 11.54 8.25 5.38
CA TRP A 101 11.18 6.84 5.48
C TRP A 101 11.27 6.34 6.93
N GLU A 102 12.36 6.65 7.63
CA GLU A 102 12.56 6.27 9.05
C GLU A 102 11.50 6.90 9.95
N LYS A 103 11.25 8.19 9.79
CA LYS A 103 10.23 8.91 10.55
C LYS A 103 8.84 8.33 10.32
N ARG A 104 8.50 8.06 9.06
CA ARG A 104 7.17 7.53 8.71
C ARG A 104 7.00 6.10 9.20
N GLU A 105 8.02 5.25 9.10
CA GLU A 105 8.00 3.89 9.64
C GLU A 105 7.68 3.89 11.14
N LYS A 106 8.36 4.75 11.90
CA LYS A 106 8.10 4.89 13.34
C LYS A 106 6.66 5.32 13.63
N LEU A 107 6.15 6.34 12.94
CA LEU A 107 4.79 6.82 13.10
C LEU A 107 3.73 5.74 12.76
N GLU A 108 3.91 5.02 11.68
CA GLU A 108 3.00 3.95 11.28
C GLU A 108 3.06 2.77 12.26
N LEU A 109 4.25 2.43 12.77
CA LEU A 109 4.40 1.40 13.79
C LEU A 109 3.69 1.78 15.09
N GLU A 110 3.85 3.02 15.56
CA GLU A 110 3.15 3.54 16.73
C GLU A 110 1.62 3.56 16.53
N ARG A 111 1.16 3.87 15.31
CA ARG A 111 -0.27 3.81 14.96
C ARG A 111 -0.80 2.39 15.04
N ILE A 112 -0.10 1.42 14.46
CA ILE A 112 -0.47 0.00 14.49
C ILE A 112 -0.48 -0.53 15.93
N GLN A 113 0.50 -0.16 16.75
CA GLN A 113 0.55 -0.55 18.16
C GLN A 113 -0.65 0.00 18.94
N ARG A 114 -0.98 1.28 18.77
CA ARG A 114 -2.17 1.90 19.39
C ARG A 114 -3.46 1.22 18.96
N GLU A 115 -3.63 0.93 17.66
CA GLU A 115 -4.81 0.22 17.16
C GLU A 115 -4.93 -1.20 17.75
N LYS A 116 -3.81 -1.91 17.90
CA LYS A 116 -3.79 -3.23 18.57
C LYS A 116 -4.17 -3.12 20.04
N GLN A 117 -3.60 -2.14 20.77
CA GLN A 117 -3.92 -1.90 22.16
C GLN A 117 -5.42 -1.62 22.35
N VAL A 118 -5.96 -0.65 21.60
CA VAL A 118 -7.39 -0.32 21.60
C VAL A 118 -8.26 -1.54 21.29
N SER A 119 -7.84 -2.37 20.33
CA SER A 119 -8.59 -3.59 20.00
C SER A 119 -8.54 -4.63 21.13
N THR A 120 -7.40 -4.76 21.81
CA THR A 120 -7.24 -5.68 22.94
C THR A 120 -8.08 -5.24 24.13
N GLU A 121 -8.03 -3.95 24.51
CA GLU A 121 -8.82 -3.38 25.59
C GLU A 121 -10.32 -3.51 25.32
N TYR A 122 -10.76 -3.21 24.11
CA TYR A 122 -12.15 -3.40 23.69
C TYR A 122 -12.60 -4.86 23.82
N ASN A 123 -11.76 -5.82 23.39
CA ASN A 123 -12.09 -7.24 23.49
C ASN A 123 -12.16 -7.70 24.95
N MET A 124 -11.31 -7.16 25.85
CA MET A 124 -11.39 -7.41 27.28
C MET A 124 -12.70 -6.90 27.89
N ILE A 125 -13.10 -5.67 27.53
CA ILE A 125 -14.39 -5.11 27.96
C ILE A 125 -15.54 -5.99 27.48
N LYS A 126 -15.53 -6.38 26.22
CA LYS A 126 -16.54 -7.25 25.64
C LYS A 126 -16.61 -8.64 26.31
N ALA A 127 -15.47 -9.20 26.69
CA ALA A 127 -15.42 -10.50 27.35
C ALA A 127 -15.93 -10.47 28.81
N ASN A 128 -15.61 -9.38 29.54
CA ASN A 128 -15.91 -9.29 30.96
C ASN A 128 -17.24 -8.62 31.29
N TYR A 129 -17.71 -7.71 30.39
CA TYR A 129 -18.87 -6.84 30.61
C TYR A 129 -19.79 -6.80 29.40
N SER A 130 -20.13 -7.99 28.84
CA SER A 130 -20.89 -8.08 27.58
C SER A 130 -22.29 -7.46 27.67
N ASP A 131 -22.96 -7.64 28.81
CA ASP A 131 -24.33 -7.19 29.02
C ASP A 131 -24.37 -5.67 29.23
N GLY A 132 -23.49 -5.16 30.10
CA GLY A 132 -23.31 -3.75 30.32
C GLY A 132 -22.91 -3.01 29.03
N LEU A 133 -21.97 -3.59 28.26
CA LEU A 133 -21.55 -3.05 26.95
C LEU A 133 -22.73 -3.00 25.95
N THR A 134 -23.53 -4.06 25.91
CA THR A 134 -24.68 -4.12 25.00
C THR A 134 -25.71 -3.06 25.33
N CYS A 135 -26.01 -2.84 26.61
CA CYS A 135 -26.92 -1.78 27.06
C CYS A 135 -26.37 -0.39 26.74
N TRP A 136 -25.11 -0.15 27.09
CA TRP A 136 -24.45 1.13 26.83
C TRP A 136 -24.38 1.48 25.34
N GLN A 137 -24.09 0.50 24.47
CA GLN A 137 -24.05 0.70 23.02
C GLN A 137 -25.41 1.01 22.39
N LYS A 138 -26.53 0.56 22.99
CA LYS A 138 -27.88 0.92 22.52
C LYS A 138 -28.15 2.40 22.72
N GLU A 139 -27.65 2.97 23.80
CA GLU A 139 -27.76 4.41 24.07
C GLU A 139 -26.75 5.24 23.26
N HIS A 140 -25.63 4.62 22.88
CA HIS A 140 -24.54 5.26 22.16
C HIS A 140 -24.17 4.51 20.85
N PRO A 141 -25.10 4.45 19.86
CA PRO A 141 -24.93 3.60 18.67
C PRO A 141 -23.79 4.04 17.73
N SER A 142 -23.33 5.26 17.84
CA SER A 142 -22.22 5.79 17.04
C SER A 142 -20.85 5.70 17.74
N ALA A 143 -20.80 5.12 18.94
CA ALA A 143 -19.56 5.05 19.70
C ALA A 143 -18.55 4.09 19.05
N ASN A 144 -17.35 4.59 18.80
CA ASN A 144 -16.23 3.78 18.36
C ASN A 144 -15.50 3.11 19.55
N LYS A 145 -14.56 2.19 19.25
CA LYS A 145 -13.83 1.44 20.29
C LYS A 145 -13.14 2.33 21.33
N SER A 146 -12.55 3.45 20.93
CA SER A 146 -11.86 4.37 21.84
C SER A 146 -12.85 5.05 22.80
N ILE A 147 -14.03 5.44 22.33
CA ILE A 147 -15.09 6.02 23.14
C ILE A 147 -15.61 4.98 24.15
N ILE A 148 -15.78 3.73 23.73
CA ILE A 148 -16.18 2.62 24.61
C ILE A 148 -15.16 2.43 25.74
N ILE A 149 -13.87 2.43 25.41
CA ILE A 149 -12.80 2.28 26.41
C ILE A 149 -12.77 3.45 27.40
N SER A 150 -12.95 4.68 26.92
CA SER A 150 -12.98 5.87 27.79
C SER A 150 -14.17 5.88 28.75
N ASN A 151 -15.26 5.20 28.42
CA ASN A 151 -16.47 5.13 29.25
C ASN A 151 -16.64 3.75 29.95
N ILE A 152 -15.52 3.03 30.15
CA ILE A 152 -15.55 1.70 30.79
C ILE A 152 -16.22 1.70 32.16
N THR A 153 -16.07 2.75 32.94
CA THR A 153 -16.67 2.89 34.28
C THR A 153 -18.20 2.83 34.20
N GLU A 154 -18.79 3.54 33.26
CA GLU A 154 -20.25 3.49 33.04
C GLU A 154 -20.70 2.09 32.62
N ILE A 155 -19.94 1.44 31.73
CA ILE A 155 -20.23 0.09 31.26
C ILE A 155 -20.19 -0.90 32.43
N ILE A 156 -19.20 -0.79 33.32
CA ILE A 156 -19.09 -1.62 34.53
C ILE A 156 -20.27 -1.37 35.47
N ASP A 157 -20.68 -0.10 35.66
CA ASP A 157 -21.81 0.25 36.49
C ASP A 157 -23.12 -0.29 35.91
N PHE A 158 -23.33 -0.26 34.61
CA PHE A 158 -24.43 -0.91 33.95
C PHE A 158 -24.42 -2.42 34.15
N ASP A 159 -23.29 -3.08 33.98
CA ASP A 159 -23.14 -4.51 34.15
C ASP A 159 -23.39 -4.94 35.60
N ARG A 160 -22.87 -4.17 36.58
CA ARG A 160 -23.10 -4.40 38.04
C ARG A 160 -24.56 -4.26 38.39
N ARG A 161 -25.23 -3.17 38.02
CA ARG A 161 -26.66 -2.95 38.27
C ARG A 161 -27.51 -4.07 37.71
N GLN A 162 -27.20 -4.58 36.53
CA GLN A 162 -27.91 -5.73 35.97
C GLN A 162 -27.74 -6.98 36.79
N LYS A 163 -26.56 -7.24 37.34
CA LYS A 163 -26.27 -8.41 38.16
C LYS A 163 -26.84 -8.29 39.60
N GLU A 164 -26.87 -7.06 40.16
CA GLU A 164 -27.39 -6.78 41.49
C GLU A 164 -28.91 -6.78 41.53
N PHE A 165 -29.56 -6.37 40.44
CA PHE A 165 -31.02 -6.18 40.39
C PHE A 165 -31.82 -7.49 40.30
N LEU A 166 -31.20 -8.57 39.80
CA LEU A 166 -31.90 -9.87 39.64
C LEU A 166 -31.02 -10.98 40.20
N SER A 167 -31.58 -11.79 41.09
CA SER A 167 -31.01 -13.11 41.37
C SER A 167 -30.87 -13.89 40.07
N THR A 168 -29.97 -14.83 39.96
CA THR A 168 -29.69 -15.58 38.74
C THR A 168 -31.00 -16.19 38.16
N GLU A 169 -31.90 -16.67 38.99
CA GLU A 169 -33.20 -17.24 38.57
C GLU A 169 -34.18 -16.14 38.07
N GLU A 170 -34.20 -14.98 38.72
CA GLU A 170 -35.06 -13.87 38.30
C GLU A 170 -34.59 -13.27 36.99
N TRP A 171 -33.27 -13.21 36.78
CA TRP A 171 -32.67 -12.79 35.52
C TRP A 171 -33.01 -13.74 34.38
N GLU A 172 -32.89 -15.05 34.55
CA GLU A 172 -33.27 -16.02 33.54
C GLU A 172 -34.78 -15.94 33.22
N LYS A 173 -35.63 -15.81 34.24
CA LYS A 173 -37.10 -15.63 34.07
C LYS A 173 -37.38 -14.32 33.32
N ALA A 174 -36.71 -13.23 33.65
CA ALA A 174 -36.86 -11.95 32.98
C ALA A 174 -36.37 -12.01 31.52
N GLN A 175 -35.27 -12.65 31.24
CA GLN A 175 -34.79 -12.85 29.85
C GLN A 175 -35.77 -13.70 29.03
N ILE A 176 -36.30 -14.77 29.59
CA ILE A 176 -37.31 -15.62 28.93
C ILE A 176 -38.59 -14.81 28.66
N ALA A 177 -39.07 -14.07 29.66
CA ALA A 177 -40.25 -13.22 29.52
C ALA A 177 -40.05 -12.14 28.49
N PHE A 178 -38.89 -11.47 28.47
CA PHE A 178 -38.56 -10.42 27.51
C PHE A 178 -38.43 -10.98 26.09
N SER A 179 -37.80 -12.13 25.91
CA SER A 179 -37.69 -12.77 24.59
C SER A 179 -39.05 -13.21 24.04
N LYS A 180 -39.98 -13.63 24.92
CA LYS A 180 -41.38 -13.89 24.52
C LYS A 180 -42.14 -12.63 24.13
N LEU A 181 -41.95 -11.53 24.86
CA LEU A 181 -42.57 -10.23 24.56
C LEU A 181 -42.02 -9.65 23.23
N CYS A 182 -40.73 -9.75 22.97
CA CYS A 182 -40.14 -9.31 21.70
C CYS A 182 -40.65 -10.14 20.51
N ARG A 183 -40.86 -11.44 20.67
CA ARG A 183 -41.45 -12.30 19.63
C ARG A 183 -42.94 -12.01 19.40
N SER A 184 -43.70 -11.68 20.47
CA SER A 184 -45.12 -11.41 20.33
C SER A 184 -45.45 -10.06 19.73
N LYS A 185 -44.59 -9.06 19.90
CA LYS A 185 -44.89 -7.66 19.47
C LYS A 185 -44.29 -7.27 18.15
N LYS A 186 -43.61 -8.09 17.36
CA LYS A 186 -43.01 -7.63 16.07
C LYS A 186 -42.51 -6.17 16.13
N SER A 187 -42.04 -5.70 17.28
CA SER A 187 -41.71 -4.31 17.53
C SER A 187 -40.35 -4.02 16.90
N THR A 188 -40.36 -3.15 15.88
CA THR A 188 -39.22 -2.65 15.14
C THR A 188 -38.49 -1.51 15.85
N THR A 189 -38.73 -1.26 17.14
CA THR A 189 -38.08 -0.16 17.87
C THR A 189 -36.84 -0.64 18.63
N PRO A 190 -35.64 -0.08 18.36
CA PRO A 190 -34.38 -0.53 18.94
C PRO A 190 -34.17 -0.20 20.42
N HIS A 191 -35.09 0.50 21.07
CA HIS A 191 -34.93 1.02 22.44
C HIS A 191 -35.48 0.16 23.56
N SER A 192 -36.09 -0.98 23.28
CA SER A 192 -36.82 -1.73 24.30
C SER A 192 -35.97 -2.59 25.27
N GLY A 193 -34.64 -2.56 25.15
CA GLY A 193 -33.78 -3.41 25.96
C GLY A 193 -33.24 -2.80 27.25
N CYS A 194 -33.19 -1.47 27.37
CA CYS A 194 -32.64 -0.78 28.52
C CYS A 194 -33.68 -0.15 29.45
N TYR A 195 -34.97 -0.19 29.08
CA TYR A 195 -36.06 0.44 29.86
C TYR A 195 -36.39 -0.31 31.19
N PHE A 196 -35.79 -1.46 31.43
CA PHE A 196 -35.99 -2.15 32.70
C PHE A 196 -35.42 -1.40 33.93
N TYR A 197 -34.62 -0.36 33.73
CA TYR A 197 -33.98 0.43 34.77
C TYR A 197 -34.80 1.59 35.32
N ASN A 198 -35.83 2.03 34.61
CA ASN A 198 -36.61 3.22 35.01
C ASN A 198 -37.99 2.90 35.60
N MET A 199 -38.25 1.67 36.01
CA MET A 199 -39.47 1.29 36.72
C MET A 199 -39.23 1.07 38.20
N ASN A 200 -38.80 2.11 38.91
CA ASN A 200 -39.07 2.32 40.33
C ASN A 200 -39.13 3.79 40.62
#